data_d208ee4b366c47b249a7fb7b22d4a5c0
#
_entry.id   d208ee4b366c47b249a7fb7b22d4a5c0
#
_cell.length_a   1.000
_cell.length_b   1.000
_cell.length_c   1.000
_cell.angle_alpha   90.00
_cell.angle_beta   90.00
_cell.angle_gamma   90.00
#
_symmetry.space_group_name_H-M   'P 1'
#
loop_
_entity.id
_entity.type
_entity.pdbx_description
1 polymer ?
#
loop_
_entity_poly.entity_id
_entity_poly.type
_entity_poly.pdbx_seq_one_letter_code
_entity_poly.pdbx_strand_id
1 'polypeptide(L)'
;MLGLMQDRPLLISQMIEHAALNHADAEIVSRSVEGPIHRYTYKDCAVRCRKLANALTKLGTEQGDTIGTLAWNGYRHLELYFGVASMGSICHTLNPRLSQEQLVYIINHAEDKFFFTDLTFVP
;
A
#
# COMPACT_ATOMS: atom_id res chain seq x y z
N MET A 1 26.06 -7.82 27.85
CA MET A 1 24.97 -8.80 27.62
C MET A 1 23.95 -8.12 26.73
N LEU A 2 23.77 -8.61 25.51
CA LEU A 2 22.65 -8.20 24.67
C LEU A 2 21.38 -8.68 25.36
N GLY A 3 20.37 -7.84 25.55
CA GLY A 3 19.10 -8.24 26.15
C GLY A 3 18.39 -9.30 25.32
N LEU A 4 17.26 -9.79 25.81
CA LEU A 4 16.40 -10.76 25.10
C LEU A 4 15.58 -10.12 23.97
N MET A 5 15.94 -8.91 23.55
CA MET A 5 15.29 -8.24 22.42
C MET A 5 15.79 -8.80 21.07
N GLN A 6 14.90 -8.82 20.10
CA GLN A 6 15.26 -9.22 18.74
C GLN A 6 16.24 -8.20 18.15
N ASP A 7 17.33 -8.68 17.57
CA ASP A 7 18.22 -7.87 16.74
C ASP A 7 17.68 -7.87 15.29
N ARG A 8 16.46 -7.36 15.15
CA ARG A 8 15.73 -7.34 13.89
C ARG A 8 14.84 -6.11 13.81
N PRO A 9 14.92 -5.31 12.73
CA PRO A 9 14.07 -4.13 12.59
C PRO A 9 12.60 -4.52 12.45
N LEU A 10 11.69 -3.72 13.01
CA LEU A 10 10.26 -3.85 12.82
C LEU A 10 9.87 -3.20 11.48
N LEU A 11 9.70 -4.02 10.45
CA LEU A 11 9.33 -3.56 9.11
C LEU A 11 7.89 -3.94 8.79
N ILE A 12 7.16 -3.05 8.12
CA ILE A 12 5.78 -3.29 7.66
C ILE A 12 5.73 -4.49 6.72
N SER A 13 6.74 -4.68 5.86
CA SER A 13 6.86 -5.84 4.96
C SER A 13 6.81 -7.18 5.69
N GLN A 14 7.31 -7.25 6.93
CA GLN A 14 7.30 -8.49 7.71
C GLN A 14 5.89 -8.93 8.08
N MET A 15 4.92 -8.02 8.18
CA MET A 15 3.54 -8.35 8.50
C MET A 15 2.89 -9.16 7.38
N ILE A 16 3.00 -8.71 6.13
CA ILE A 16 2.42 -9.43 4.99
C ILE A 16 3.19 -10.72 4.69
N GLU A 17 4.50 -10.75 4.90
CA GLU A 17 5.30 -11.96 4.76
C GLU A 17 4.94 -13.00 5.83
N HIS A 18 4.77 -12.58 7.08
CA HIS A 18 4.31 -13.47 8.15
C HIS A 18 2.92 -14.04 7.84
N ALA A 19 2.00 -13.21 7.39
CA ALA A 19 0.66 -13.66 7.01
C ALA A 19 0.70 -14.68 5.85
N ALA A 20 1.53 -14.43 4.83
CA ALA A 20 1.70 -15.34 3.69
C ALA A 20 2.34 -16.68 4.07
N LEU A 21 3.21 -16.70 5.10
CA LEU A 21 3.87 -17.93 5.56
C LEU A 21 2.99 -18.74 6.51
N ASN A 22 2.34 -18.09 7.47
CA ASN A 22 1.65 -18.77 8.57
C ASN A 22 0.13 -18.87 8.37
N HIS A 23 -0.43 -18.03 7.50
CA HIS A 23 -1.87 -17.92 7.21
C HIS A 23 -2.11 -17.85 5.69
N ALA A 24 -1.34 -18.63 4.92
CA ALA A 24 -1.29 -18.58 3.46
C ALA A 24 -2.68 -18.64 2.80
N ASP A 25 -3.54 -19.53 3.28
CA ASP A 25 -4.85 -19.82 2.72
C ASP A 25 -6.00 -19.00 3.35
N ALA A 26 -5.70 -18.14 4.32
CA ALA A 26 -6.71 -17.24 4.90
C ALA A 26 -7.15 -16.21 3.85
N GLU A 27 -8.46 -16.05 3.70
CA GLU A 27 -9.04 -15.16 2.69
C GLU A 27 -9.03 -13.70 3.11
N ILE A 28 -8.75 -12.85 2.11
CA ILE A 28 -9.03 -11.42 2.12
C ILE A 28 -10.24 -11.19 1.22
N VAL A 29 -11.31 -10.67 1.80
CA VAL A 29 -12.55 -10.39 1.09
C VAL A 29 -12.75 -8.90 0.98
N SER A 30 -12.92 -8.40 -0.22
CA SER A 30 -13.06 -6.98 -0.50
C SER A 30 -14.16 -6.73 -1.53
N ARG A 31 -15.01 -5.74 -1.27
CA ARG A 31 -15.90 -5.24 -2.31
C ARG A 31 -15.11 -4.29 -3.20
N SER A 32 -15.07 -4.56 -4.50
CA SER A 32 -14.42 -3.64 -5.44
C SER A 32 -15.28 -2.39 -5.68
N VAL A 33 -14.65 -1.33 -6.13
CA VAL A 33 -15.34 -0.06 -6.48
C VAL A 33 -16.34 -0.30 -7.61
N GLU A 34 -16.03 -1.24 -8.51
CA GLU A 34 -16.87 -1.63 -9.63
C GLU A 34 -18.09 -2.51 -9.21
N GLY A 35 -18.17 -2.91 -7.94
CA GLY A 35 -19.29 -3.63 -7.33
C GLY A 35 -19.08 -5.10 -7.00
N PRO A 36 -18.32 -5.90 -7.80
CA PRO A 36 -18.10 -7.31 -7.49
C PRO A 36 -17.33 -7.54 -6.20
N ILE A 37 -17.55 -8.69 -5.57
CA ILE A 37 -16.72 -9.14 -4.44
C ILE A 37 -15.45 -9.77 -5.00
N HIS A 38 -14.30 -9.23 -4.57
CA HIS A 38 -12.98 -9.80 -4.81
C HIS A 38 -12.56 -10.66 -3.62
N ARG A 39 -12.10 -11.87 -3.89
CA ARG A 39 -11.59 -12.81 -2.90
C ARG A 39 -10.23 -13.32 -3.34
N TYR A 40 -9.28 -13.32 -2.46
CA TYR A 40 -7.95 -13.90 -2.65
C TYR A 40 -7.30 -14.16 -1.29
N THR A 41 -6.16 -14.84 -1.29
CA THR A 41 -5.50 -15.23 -0.06
C THR A 41 -4.38 -14.26 0.34
N TYR A 42 -3.89 -14.37 1.60
CA TYR A 42 -2.71 -13.62 2.01
C TYR A 42 -1.46 -13.98 1.18
N LYS A 43 -1.35 -15.24 0.74
CA LYS A 43 -0.30 -15.66 -0.18
C LYS A 43 -0.37 -14.89 -1.51
N ASP A 44 -1.56 -14.78 -2.08
CA ASP A 44 -1.78 -14.03 -3.31
C ASP A 44 -1.50 -12.54 -3.12
N CYS A 45 -1.96 -11.96 -2.00
CA CYS A 45 -1.71 -10.58 -1.63
C CYS A 45 -0.21 -10.29 -1.58
N ALA A 46 0.58 -11.11 -0.90
CA ALA A 46 2.04 -10.94 -0.81
C ALA A 46 2.72 -10.99 -2.17
N VAL A 47 2.28 -11.88 -3.06
CA VAL A 47 2.79 -11.93 -4.44
C VAL A 47 2.46 -10.65 -5.19
N ARG A 48 1.25 -10.14 -5.05
CA ARG A 48 0.81 -8.91 -5.71
C ARG A 48 1.53 -7.66 -5.17
N CYS A 49 1.75 -7.58 -3.87
CA CYS A 49 2.55 -6.52 -3.25
C CYS A 49 3.98 -6.47 -3.83
N ARG A 50 4.64 -7.63 -3.99
CA ARG A 50 5.97 -7.69 -4.62
C ARG A 50 5.94 -7.26 -6.10
N LYS A 51 4.90 -7.65 -6.84
CA LYS A 51 4.71 -7.22 -8.24
C LYS A 51 4.54 -5.70 -8.32
N LEU A 52 3.76 -5.12 -7.42
CA LEU A 52 3.56 -3.67 -7.32
C LEU A 52 4.89 -2.96 -7.01
N ALA A 53 5.64 -3.41 -6.00
CA ALA A 53 6.94 -2.86 -5.66
C ALA A 53 7.91 -2.90 -6.86
N ASN A 54 7.98 -4.03 -7.56
CA ASN A 54 8.81 -4.17 -8.76
C ASN A 54 8.37 -3.24 -9.90
N ALA A 55 7.06 -3.02 -10.07
CA ALA A 55 6.54 -2.11 -11.08
C ALA A 55 6.90 -0.66 -10.75
N LEU A 56 6.73 -0.24 -9.49
CA LEU A 56 7.11 1.10 -9.02
C LEU A 56 8.62 1.35 -9.17
N THR A 57 9.45 0.36 -8.82
CA THR A 57 10.91 0.46 -9.03
C THR A 57 11.26 0.66 -10.52
N LYS A 58 10.60 -0.07 -11.42
CA LYS A 58 10.79 0.11 -12.88
C LYS A 58 10.34 1.48 -13.38
N LEU A 59 9.37 2.10 -12.71
CA LEU A 59 8.92 3.46 -13.00
C LEU A 59 9.82 4.54 -12.38
N GLY A 60 10.89 4.13 -11.70
CA GLY A 60 11.88 5.04 -11.12
C GLY A 60 11.60 5.48 -9.69
N THR A 61 10.77 4.74 -8.95
CA THR A 61 10.59 4.99 -7.51
C THR A 61 11.83 4.55 -6.75
N GLU A 62 12.30 5.40 -5.86
CA GLU A 62 13.45 5.18 -4.99
C GLU A 62 13.02 5.11 -3.52
N GLN A 63 13.92 4.62 -2.67
CA GLN A 63 13.70 4.60 -1.24
C GLN A 63 13.51 6.03 -0.70
N GLY A 64 12.46 6.22 0.11
CA GLY A 64 12.10 7.54 0.67
C GLY A 64 11.13 8.34 -0.19
N ASP A 65 10.89 7.96 -1.45
CA ASP A 65 9.89 8.62 -2.28
C ASP A 65 8.48 8.48 -1.68
N THR A 66 7.68 9.53 -1.82
CA THR A 66 6.29 9.54 -1.36
C THR A 66 5.36 9.13 -2.49
N ILE A 67 4.44 8.21 -2.19
CA ILE A 67 3.42 7.70 -3.10
C ILE A 67 2.05 8.03 -2.51
N GLY A 68 1.37 8.98 -3.14
CA GLY A 68 0.04 9.42 -2.74
C GLY A 68 -1.05 8.40 -3.09
N THR A 69 -2.03 8.24 -2.20
CA THR A 69 -3.19 7.39 -2.44
C THR A 69 -4.48 8.08 -2.03
N LEU A 70 -5.45 8.16 -2.94
CA LEU A 70 -6.82 8.62 -2.70
C LEU A 70 -7.76 7.49 -3.15
N ALA A 71 -8.02 6.56 -2.25
CA ALA A 71 -8.70 5.32 -2.59
C ALA A 71 -9.62 4.83 -1.47
N TRP A 72 -10.65 4.08 -1.86
CA TRP A 72 -11.49 3.36 -0.93
C TRP A 72 -10.75 2.17 -0.31
N ASN A 73 -11.24 1.73 0.85
CA ASN A 73 -10.70 0.53 1.51
C ASN A 73 -11.05 -0.72 0.71
N GLY A 74 -10.14 -1.10 -0.18
CA GLY A 74 -10.25 -2.25 -1.04
C GLY A 74 -8.94 -3.04 -1.12
N TYR A 75 -8.97 -4.18 -1.80
CA TYR A 75 -7.79 -5.03 -1.94
C TYR A 75 -6.62 -4.33 -2.63
N ARG A 76 -6.88 -3.45 -3.61
CA ARG A 76 -5.85 -2.66 -4.31
C ARG A 76 -5.16 -1.69 -3.36
N HIS A 77 -5.93 -1.02 -2.49
CA HIS A 77 -5.37 -0.11 -1.50
C HIS A 77 -4.55 -0.85 -0.43
N LEU A 78 -5.01 -2.04 -0.02
CA LEU A 78 -4.24 -2.93 0.87
C LEU A 78 -2.89 -3.32 0.25
N GLU A 79 -2.87 -3.64 -1.05
CA GLU A 79 -1.64 -3.94 -1.78
C GLU A 79 -0.70 -2.72 -1.86
N LEU A 80 -1.23 -1.51 -2.00
CA LEU A 80 -0.44 -0.27 -1.95
C LEU A 80 0.22 -0.08 -0.60
N TYR A 81 -0.50 -0.26 0.52
CA TYR A 81 0.08 -0.16 1.86
C TYR A 81 1.32 -1.04 2.03
N PHE A 82 1.21 -2.30 1.69
CA PHE A 82 2.31 -3.25 1.85
C PHE A 82 3.34 -3.15 0.73
N GLY A 83 2.92 -2.96 -0.51
CA GLY A 83 3.82 -2.89 -1.66
C GLY A 83 4.75 -1.68 -1.60
N VAL A 84 4.20 -0.50 -1.33
CA VAL A 84 4.98 0.74 -1.20
C VAL A 84 5.92 0.69 -0.01
N ALA A 85 5.41 0.30 1.17
CA ALA A 85 6.24 0.21 2.37
C ALA A 85 7.35 -0.86 2.25
N SER A 86 7.11 -1.94 1.49
CA SER A 86 8.09 -3.02 1.31
C SER A 86 9.33 -2.61 0.51
N MET A 87 9.23 -1.56 -0.29
CA MET A 87 10.38 -1.03 -1.04
C MET A 87 11.07 0.15 -0.34
N GLY A 88 10.61 0.51 0.87
CA GLY A 88 11.17 1.62 1.65
C GLY A 88 10.65 2.99 1.21
N SER A 89 9.57 3.03 0.44
CA SER A 89 8.87 4.26 0.07
C SER A 89 7.75 4.58 1.07
N ILE A 90 7.26 5.81 1.05
CA ILE A 90 6.25 6.32 1.96
C ILE A 90 4.87 6.20 1.32
N CYS A 91 3.97 5.42 1.92
CA CYS A 91 2.59 5.36 1.49
C CYS A 91 1.81 6.52 2.13
N HIS A 92 1.55 7.57 1.35
CA HIS A 92 0.85 8.77 1.78
C HIS A 92 -0.64 8.65 1.48
N THR A 93 -1.44 8.43 2.50
CA THR A 93 -2.89 8.24 2.35
C THR A 93 -3.65 9.54 2.56
N LEU A 94 -4.49 9.89 1.59
CA LEU A 94 -5.29 11.10 1.63
C LEU A 94 -6.74 10.79 2.01
N ASN A 95 -7.31 11.69 2.81
CA ASN A 95 -8.72 11.60 3.19
C ASN A 95 -9.61 12.16 2.06
N PRO A 96 -10.50 11.36 1.45
CA PRO A 96 -11.36 11.81 0.36
C PRO A 96 -12.43 12.84 0.77
N ARG A 97 -12.55 13.13 2.05
CA ARG A 97 -13.50 14.14 2.58
C ARG A 97 -12.91 15.54 2.67
N LEU A 98 -11.63 15.70 2.36
CA LEU A 98 -10.98 17.01 2.33
C LEU A 98 -11.45 17.81 1.11
N SER A 99 -11.40 19.16 1.23
CA SER A 99 -11.67 20.03 0.09
C SER A 99 -10.59 19.87 -0.99
N GLN A 100 -10.92 20.24 -2.22
CA GLN A 100 -9.98 20.20 -3.33
C GLN A 100 -8.72 21.02 -3.03
N GLU A 101 -8.86 22.20 -2.44
CA GLU A 101 -7.74 23.08 -2.08
C GLU A 101 -6.80 22.39 -1.07
N GLN A 102 -7.37 21.71 -0.06
CA GLN A 102 -6.58 20.97 0.92
C GLN A 102 -5.86 19.78 0.28
N LEU A 103 -6.52 19.03 -0.59
CA LEU A 103 -5.90 17.91 -1.31
C LEU A 103 -4.74 18.39 -2.18
N VAL A 104 -4.92 19.45 -2.96
CA VAL A 104 -3.85 20.04 -3.77
C VAL A 104 -2.68 20.49 -2.93
N TYR A 105 -2.95 21.16 -1.80
CA TYR A 105 -1.89 21.58 -0.88
C TYR A 105 -1.10 20.39 -0.33
N ILE A 106 -1.79 19.37 0.19
CA ILE A 106 -1.16 18.21 0.83
C ILE A 106 -0.33 17.40 -0.16
N ILE A 107 -0.85 17.15 -1.36
CA ILE A 107 -0.16 16.41 -2.41
C ILE A 107 1.15 17.13 -2.81
N ASN A 108 1.07 18.44 -3.04
CA ASN A 108 2.23 19.23 -3.40
C ASN A 108 3.24 19.34 -2.25
N HIS A 109 2.75 19.50 -1.01
CA HIS A 109 3.62 19.61 0.17
C HIS A 109 4.36 18.31 0.49
N ALA A 110 3.73 17.15 0.24
CA ALA A 110 4.35 15.84 0.42
C ALA A 110 5.27 15.45 -0.74
N GLU A 111 5.25 16.21 -1.83
CA GLU A 111 6.03 15.92 -3.06
C GLU A 111 5.73 14.51 -3.59
N ASP A 112 4.43 14.14 -3.62
CA ASP A 112 4.00 12.82 -4.08
C ASP A 112 4.51 12.55 -5.51
N LYS A 113 5.41 11.59 -5.66
CA LYS A 113 6.04 11.23 -6.93
C LYS A 113 5.09 10.51 -7.88
N PHE A 114 4.24 9.65 -7.32
CA PHE A 114 3.14 8.98 -7.99
C PHE A 114 1.87 9.12 -7.17
N PHE A 115 0.73 9.04 -7.87
CA PHE A 115 -0.56 9.17 -7.23
C PHE A 115 -1.52 8.08 -7.73
N PHE A 116 -2.05 7.29 -6.80
CA PHE A 116 -3.03 6.26 -7.06
C PHE A 116 -4.40 6.71 -6.59
N THR A 117 -5.39 6.64 -7.47
CA THR A 117 -6.75 7.01 -7.12
C THR A 117 -7.77 6.04 -7.69
N ASP A 118 -8.88 5.85 -6.99
CA ASP A 118 -10.05 5.19 -7.56
C ASP A 118 -10.78 6.15 -8.52
N LEU A 119 -11.31 5.60 -9.62
CA LEU A 119 -12.01 6.39 -10.65
C LEU A 119 -13.19 7.19 -10.11
N THR A 120 -13.75 6.81 -8.98
CA THR A 120 -14.83 7.54 -8.30
C THR A 120 -14.42 8.91 -7.76
N PHE A 121 -13.11 9.19 -7.68
CA PHE A 121 -12.55 10.48 -7.25
C PHE A 121 -12.02 11.32 -8.41
N VAL A 122 -12.12 10.80 -9.63
CA VAL A 122 -11.74 11.55 -10.85
C VAL A 122 -13.00 12.18 -11.42
N PRO A 123 -13.04 13.53 -11.62
CA PRO A 123 -14.22 14.21 -12.17
C PRO A 123 -14.51 13.86 -13.62
#